data_0d04ea92573f52c62aea06153c4bdc45
#
_entry.id   0d04ea92573f52c62aea06153c4bdc45
#
_cell.length_a   1.000
_cell.length_b   1.000
_cell.length_c   1.000
_cell.angle_alpha   90.00
_cell.angle_beta   90.00
_cell.angle_gamma   90.00
#
_symmetry.space_group_name_H-M   'P 1'
#
loop_
_entity.id
_entity.type
_entity.pdbx_description
1 polymer ?
#
loop_
_entity_poly.entity_id
_entity_poly.type
_entity_poly.pdbx_seq_one_letter_code
_entity_poly.pdbx_strand_id
1 'polypeptide(L)'
;NQGSGVCQLLIGHLDTVFEQNSAFQQFTRLADKATGPGVNDMKGGDVVIIKALETLADAGVLDYSRYIVAFTGDEEKSGSPKSVSRGHLLEAAEQCDLALGFEYAKGLDSAAVARRGSSGWSVEVSGKRAHSSLIFRDGIGSGAIFEAARILTGFHEQVRGEQYLSFNPGMIAGGTKVDHKAVLNSAQAFGKSNVIAQTVIIQGGLRTISRKQERRARKAMKTIVENGSLPGTSAVIRFSDGYPAMSPSQGNMALFNVLDAVSLDLGYGAMIPGDPGQRGAADVSFVADYVDAIDGIGAEGNGAHTLNESIDLATLPLLIERAALLMYRLSQHRGIR
;
A
#
# COMPACT_ATOMS: atom_id res chain seq x y z
N ASN A 1 4.93 -17.87 20.86
CA ASN A 1 5.09 -18.43 22.20
C ASN A 1 3.76 -18.52 22.96
N GLN A 2 3.76 -19.13 24.14
CA GLN A 2 2.60 -19.27 25.02
C GLN A 2 2.62 -18.25 26.19
N GLY A 3 3.35 -17.14 26.01
CA GLY A 3 3.47 -16.09 27.01
C GLY A 3 2.13 -15.50 27.48
N SER A 4 2.14 -14.94 28.66
CA SER A 4 0.98 -14.23 29.24
C SER A 4 1.14 -12.73 29.06
N GLY A 5 0.03 -12.00 28.99
CA GLY A 5 0.06 -10.54 28.85
C GLY A 5 -0.34 -10.06 27.44
N VAL A 6 0.16 -8.92 27.02
CA VAL A 6 -0.17 -8.30 25.73
C VAL A 6 0.25 -9.20 24.57
N CYS A 7 -0.66 -9.44 23.63
CA CYS A 7 -0.32 -10.14 22.40
C CYS A 7 0.16 -9.14 21.33
N GLN A 8 1.36 -9.37 20.82
CA GLN A 8 1.98 -8.55 19.79
C GLN A 8 2.08 -9.34 18.48
N LEU A 9 1.46 -8.83 17.41
CA LEU A 9 1.58 -9.38 16.07
C LEU A 9 2.77 -8.72 15.35
N LEU A 10 3.77 -9.53 15.00
CA LEU A 10 4.97 -9.09 14.28
C LEU A 10 4.82 -9.48 12.80
N ILE A 11 4.89 -8.51 11.90
CA ILE A 11 4.57 -8.71 10.48
C ILE A 11 5.80 -8.46 9.62
N GLY A 12 6.08 -9.41 8.74
CA GLY A 12 7.07 -9.33 7.68
C GLY A 12 6.65 -10.09 6.44
N HIS A 13 7.48 -10.05 5.37
CA HIS A 13 7.26 -10.84 4.17
C HIS A 13 8.56 -11.42 3.58
N LEU A 14 8.42 -12.57 2.93
CA LEU A 14 9.54 -13.36 2.40
C LEU A 14 9.74 -13.17 0.89
N ASP A 15 8.71 -12.76 0.17
CA ASP A 15 8.75 -12.55 -1.27
C ASP A 15 9.46 -11.23 -1.64
N THR A 16 9.67 -11.00 -2.90
CA THR A 16 10.29 -9.80 -3.47
C THR A 16 9.68 -9.49 -4.83
N VAL A 17 9.85 -8.26 -5.31
CA VAL A 17 9.44 -7.86 -6.67
C VAL A 17 10.23 -8.56 -7.78
N PHE A 18 11.33 -9.24 -7.46
CA PHE A 18 12.22 -9.81 -8.46
C PHE A 18 11.75 -11.20 -8.90
N GLU A 19 11.39 -11.32 -10.18
CA GLU A 19 11.02 -12.61 -10.79
C GLU A 19 12.22 -13.58 -10.81
N GLN A 20 11.94 -14.91 -10.82
CA GLN A 20 12.99 -15.96 -10.80
C GLN A 20 14.02 -15.84 -11.93
N ASN A 21 13.65 -15.28 -13.08
CA ASN A 21 14.54 -15.04 -14.22
C ASN A 21 15.25 -13.69 -14.19
N SER A 22 15.11 -12.91 -13.13
CA SER A 22 15.85 -11.67 -12.93
C SER A 22 17.34 -11.96 -12.83
N ALA A 23 18.18 -11.10 -13.39
CA ALA A 23 19.63 -11.17 -13.21
C ALA A 23 20.07 -10.84 -11.77
N PHE A 24 19.21 -10.21 -10.98
CA PHE A 24 19.46 -9.85 -9.59
C PHE A 24 18.95 -10.95 -8.66
N GLN A 25 19.80 -12.00 -8.45
CA GLN A 25 19.43 -13.17 -7.66
C GLN A 25 20.45 -13.51 -6.55
N GLN A 26 21.58 -12.80 -6.50
CA GLN A 26 22.66 -13.15 -5.59
C GLN A 26 22.74 -12.17 -4.42
N PHE A 27 22.87 -12.74 -3.21
CA PHE A 27 23.27 -11.98 -2.04
C PHE A 27 24.77 -11.77 -2.07
N THR A 28 25.21 -10.51 -1.96
CA THR A 28 26.61 -10.15 -1.89
C THR A 28 26.84 -9.21 -0.71
N ARG A 29 27.80 -9.56 0.15
CA ARG A 29 28.21 -8.72 1.28
C ARG A 29 29.55 -8.06 0.98
N LEU A 30 29.62 -6.74 1.21
CA LEU A 30 30.85 -5.96 1.12
C LEU A 30 30.92 -5.04 2.36
N ALA A 31 31.81 -5.37 3.30
CA ALA A 31 31.96 -4.68 4.59
C ALA A 31 30.59 -4.58 5.33
N ASP A 32 30.15 -3.35 5.58
CA ASP A 32 28.92 -3.04 6.32
C ASP A 32 27.67 -2.96 5.43
N LYS A 33 27.79 -3.35 4.16
CA LYS A 33 26.65 -3.37 3.23
C LYS A 33 26.45 -4.76 2.65
N ALA A 34 25.19 -5.07 2.37
CA ALA A 34 24.85 -6.22 1.54
C ALA A 34 23.86 -5.81 0.46
N THR A 35 23.94 -6.49 -0.71
CA THR A 35 23.01 -6.33 -1.83
C THR A 35 22.38 -7.67 -2.15
N GLY A 36 21.17 -7.67 -2.65
CA GLY A 36 20.43 -8.86 -3.02
C GLY A 36 18.94 -8.65 -3.01
N PRO A 37 18.15 -9.51 -3.64
CA PRO A 37 16.70 -9.36 -3.71
C PRO A 37 16.05 -9.48 -2.32
N GLY A 38 15.34 -8.44 -1.92
CA GLY A 38 14.65 -8.36 -0.64
C GLY A 38 15.54 -8.16 0.58
N VAL A 39 16.83 -7.79 0.42
CA VAL A 39 17.71 -7.56 1.58
C VAL A 39 17.24 -6.40 2.43
N ASN A 40 16.62 -5.39 1.81
CA ASN A 40 16.02 -4.25 2.49
C ASN A 40 14.49 -4.39 2.58
N ASP A 41 13.85 -4.80 1.51
CA ASP A 41 12.40 -4.96 1.36
C ASP A 41 12.03 -6.44 1.18
N MET A 42 11.71 -7.19 2.30
CA MET A 42 11.95 -6.73 3.66
C MET A 42 12.65 -7.80 4.54
N LYS A 43 13.44 -8.73 3.94
CA LYS A 43 14.11 -9.83 4.69
C LYS A 43 15.03 -9.31 5.81
N GLY A 44 15.61 -8.10 5.64
CA GLY A 44 16.32 -7.43 6.73
C GLY A 44 15.43 -7.16 7.93
N GLY A 45 14.17 -6.77 7.70
CA GLY A 45 13.16 -6.62 8.74
C GLY A 45 12.80 -7.95 9.41
N ASP A 46 12.69 -9.03 8.64
CA ASP A 46 12.47 -10.38 9.17
C ASP A 46 13.61 -10.80 10.10
N VAL A 47 14.85 -10.46 9.75
CA VAL A 47 16.03 -10.68 10.62
C VAL A 47 15.91 -9.86 11.90
N VAL A 48 15.46 -8.60 11.83
CA VAL A 48 15.24 -7.77 13.03
C VAL A 48 14.21 -8.43 13.94
N ILE A 49 13.08 -8.94 13.43
CA ILE A 49 12.07 -9.69 14.21
C ILE A 49 12.71 -10.87 14.95
N ILE A 50 13.41 -11.74 14.20
CA ILE A 50 14.00 -12.96 14.75
C ILE A 50 15.02 -12.61 15.84
N LYS A 51 15.91 -11.67 15.58
CA LYS A 51 16.96 -11.27 16.52
C LYS A 51 16.43 -10.53 17.75
N ALA A 52 15.36 -9.74 17.61
CA ALA A 52 14.70 -9.13 18.75
C ALA A 52 14.06 -10.20 19.67
N LEU A 53 13.41 -11.21 19.11
CA LEU A 53 12.85 -12.33 19.87
C LEU A 53 13.93 -13.17 20.55
N GLU A 54 15.06 -13.46 19.88
CA GLU A 54 16.22 -14.12 20.49
C GLU A 54 16.76 -13.30 21.67
N THR A 55 16.91 -11.99 21.50
CA THR A 55 17.36 -11.07 22.57
C THR A 55 16.43 -11.12 23.79
N LEU A 56 15.11 -11.14 23.57
CA LEU A 56 14.12 -11.26 24.67
C LEU A 56 14.20 -12.63 25.36
N ALA A 57 14.46 -13.70 24.61
CA ALA A 57 14.63 -15.04 25.15
C ALA A 57 15.90 -15.14 26.00
N ASP A 58 17.02 -14.63 25.49
CA ASP A 58 18.31 -14.61 26.20
C ASP A 58 18.25 -13.78 27.51
N ALA A 59 17.45 -12.69 27.48
CA ALA A 59 17.18 -11.89 28.66
C ALA A 59 16.17 -12.53 29.64
N GLY A 60 15.56 -13.68 29.32
CA GLY A 60 14.58 -14.36 30.15
C GLY A 60 13.23 -13.64 30.28
N VAL A 61 12.89 -12.75 29.35
CA VAL A 61 11.66 -11.94 29.38
C VAL A 61 10.69 -12.21 28.21
N LEU A 62 10.98 -13.19 27.38
CA LEU A 62 10.15 -13.52 26.21
C LEU A 62 8.71 -13.86 26.60
N ASP A 63 8.49 -14.53 27.72
CA ASP A 63 7.18 -14.98 28.16
C ASP A 63 6.33 -13.91 28.88
N TYR A 64 6.84 -12.67 28.98
CA TYR A 64 6.06 -11.54 29.50
C TYR A 64 4.99 -11.09 28.50
N SER A 65 5.12 -11.46 27.24
CA SER A 65 4.18 -11.18 26.18
C SER A 65 3.89 -12.42 25.35
N ARG A 66 2.73 -12.46 24.71
CA ARG A 66 2.46 -13.42 23.65
C ARG A 66 2.88 -12.81 22.32
N TYR A 67 3.65 -13.53 21.52
CA TYR A 67 4.06 -13.09 20.19
C TYR A 67 3.50 -14.02 19.12
N ILE A 68 2.89 -13.43 18.09
CA ILE A 68 2.55 -14.11 16.84
C ILE A 68 3.41 -13.47 15.76
N VAL A 69 4.19 -14.28 15.04
CA VAL A 69 4.99 -13.84 13.89
C VAL A 69 4.29 -14.29 12.62
N ALA A 70 4.01 -13.35 11.73
CA ALA A 70 3.42 -13.62 10.42
C ALA A 70 4.40 -13.17 9.34
N PHE A 71 4.96 -14.12 8.60
CA PHE A 71 5.72 -13.88 7.39
C PHE A 71 4.87 -14.27 6.19
N THR A 72 4.43 -13.28 5.41
CA THR A 72 3.67 -13.52 4.19
C THR A 72 4.61 -13.87 3.02
N GLY A 73 4.11 -14.55 2.03
CA GLY A 73 4.88 -14.96 0.85
C GLY A 73 4.36 -14.32 -0.45
N ASP A 74 3.47 -13.34 -0.35
CA ASP A 74 2.81 -12.71 -1.49
C ASP A 74 2.46 -11.24 -1.22
N GLU A 75 3.32 -10.52 -0.46
CA GLU A 75 3.13 -9.10 -0.20
C GLU A 75 3.25 -8.29 -1.48
N GLU A 76 4.30 -8.48 -2.22
CA GLU A 76 4.64 -7.71 -3.42
C GLU A 76 3.66 -7.93 -4.58
N LYS A 77 3.09 -9.11 -4.64
CA LYS A 77 2.08 -9.49 -5.63
C LYS A 77 0.98 -10.32 -4.99
N SER A 78 0.22 -9.67 -4.16
CA SER A 78 -0.79 -10.33 -3.33
C SER A 78 -1.81 -11.14 -4.15
N GLY A 79 -2.11 -12.34 -3.64
CA GLY A 79 -3.08 -13.26 -4.21
C GLY A 79 -4.51 -12.69 -4.27
N SER A 80 -5.37 -13.38 -4.98
CA SER A 80 -6.78 -13.01 -5.11
C SER A 80 -7.66 -14.26 -4.87
N PRO A 81 -8.74 -14.16 -4.11
CA PRO A 81 -9.22 -12.96 -3.39
C PRO A 81 -8.34 -12.64 -2.16
N LYS A 82 -8.28 -11.36 -1.79
CA LYS A 82 -7.50 -10.88 -0.63
C LYS A 82 -7.91 -11.53 0.69
N SER A 83 -9.18 -11.89 0.84
CA SER A 83 -9.70 -12.59 2.01
C SER A 83 -9.06 -13.96 2.23
N VAL A 84 -8.59 -14.62 1.17
CA VAL A 84 -7.83 -15.88 1.26
C VAL A 84 -6.35 -15.58 1.47
N SER A 85 -5.77 -14.72 0.64
CA SER A 85 -4.35 -14.36 0.67
C SER A 85 -3.92 -13.76 2.03
N ARG A 86 -4.79 -13.02 2.70
CA ARG A 86 -4.55 -12.38 4.01
C ARG A 86 -5.35 -13.01 5.16
N GLY A 87 -6.05 -14.12 4.93
CA GLY A 87 -6.91 -14.76 5.94
C GLY A 87 -6.17 -15.04 7.24
N HIS A 88 -5.03 -15.72 7.18
CA HIS A 88 -4.24 -16.05 8.37
C HIS A 88 -3.66 -14.83 9.09
N LEU A 89 -3.35 -13.75 8.35
CA LEU A 89 -2.90 -12.49 8.95
C LEU A 89 -4.03 -11.82 9.74
N LEU A 90 -5.27 -11.85 9.21
CA LEU A 90 -6.44 -11.33 9.89
C LEU A 90 -6.79 -12.16 11.12
N GLU A 91 -6.76 -13.50 11.02
CA GLU A 91 -6.95 -14.41 12.16
C GLU A 91 -5.92 -14.17 13.28
N ALA A 92 -4.68 -13.85 12.93
CA ALA A 92 -3.64 -13.49 13.89
C ALA A 92 -3.95 -12.14 14.55
N ALA A 93 -4.40 -11.15 13.79
CA ALA A 93 -4.75 -9.83 14.32
C ALA A 93 -5.93 -9.88 15.31
N GLU A 94 -6.94 -10.72 15.05
CA GLU A 94 -8.07 -10.91 15.95
C GLU A 94 -7.65 -11.50 17.33
N GLN A 95 -6.48 -12.13 17.41
CA GLN A 95 -5.95 -12.72 18.62
C GLN A 95 -4.94 -11.82 19.35
N CYS A 96 -4.54 -10.70 18.74
CA CYS A 96 -3.52 -9.81 19.30
C CYS A 96 -4.10 -8.46 19.71
N ASP A 97 -3.35 -7.74 20.54
CA ASP A 97 -3.72 -6.43 21.07
C ASP A 97 -3.12 -5.28 20.24
N LEU A 98 -2.03 -5.53 19.53
CA LEU A 98 -1.34 -4.56 18.68
C LEU A 98 -0.56 -5.27 17.57
N ALA A 99 -0.14 -4.51 16.52
CA ALA A 99 0.72 -5.01 15.46
C ALA A 99 1.95 -4.12 15.22
N LEU A 100 3.07 -4.75 14.92
CA LEU A 100 4.33 -4.14 14.56
C LEU A 100 4.75 -4.63 13.17
N GLY A 101 4.81 -3.73 12.19
CA GLY A 101 5.26 -4.02 10.83
C GLY A 101 6.75 -3.70 10.68
N PHE A 102 7.50 -4.66 10.17
CA PHE A 102 8.95 -4.55 10.02
C PHE A 102 9.38 -4.27 8.58
N GLU A 103 8.54 -3.57 7.83
CA GLU A 103 8.93 -2.97 6.56
C GLU A 103 10.20 -2.12 6.72
N TYR A 104 10.94 -1.92 5.63
CA TYR A 104 12.17 -1.14 5.68
C TYR A 104 11.96 0.25 6.27
N ALA A 105 12.90 0.69 7.07
CA ALA A 105 12.92 2.03 7.65
C ALA A 105 13.18 3.09 6.55
N LYS A 106 12.68 4.30 6.78
CA LYS A 106 13.05 5.48 5.99
C LYS A 106 13.81 6.47 6.87
N GLY A 107 15.07 6.13 7.11
CA GLY A 107 15.88 6.77 8.13
C GLY A 107 15.70 6.13 9.50
N LEU A 108 16.71 6.30 10.35
CA LEU A 108 16.73 5.73 11.70
C LEU A 108 15.86 6.50 12.70
N ASP A 109 15.36 7.66 12.30
CA ASP A 109 14.61 8.62 13.12
C ASP A 109 13.11 8.66 12.82
N SER A 110 12.59 7.72 12.03
CA SER A 110 11.16 7.74 11.69
C SER A 110 10.52 6.34 11.68
N ALA A 111 9.21 6.29 11.97
CA ALA A 111 8.37 5.10 11.77
C ALA A 111 6.99 5.50 11.25
N ALA A 112 6.30 4.60 10.55
CA ALA A 112 4.99 4.88 9.99
C ALA A 112 3.89 4.67 11.03
N VAL A 113 3.11 5.70 11.29
CA VAL A 113 1.88 5.67 12.10
C VAL A 113 0.62 5.63 11.23
N ALA A 114 0.79 5.72 9.93
CA ALA A 114 -0.25 5.62 8.92
C ALA A 114 0.35 5.24 7.57
N ARG A 115 -0.41 4.50 6.74
CA ARG A 115 -0.06 4.15 5.34
C ARG A 115 -1.24 4.38 4.42
N ARG A 116 -0.97 4.91 3.23
CA ARG A 116 -2.03 5.07 2.23
C ARG A 116 -2.40 3.72 1.63
N GLY A 117 -3.70 3.46 1.55
CA GLY A 117 -4.23 2.34 0.79
C GLY A 117 -4.05 2.53 -0.72
N SER A 118 -4.20 1.43 -1.43
CA SER A 118 -4.09 1.35 -2.90
C SER A 118 -5.27 0.59 -3.46
N SER A 119 -5.99 1.20 -4.39
CA SER A 119 -7.07 0.55 -5.15
C SER A 119 -7.06 1.00 -6.60
N GLY A 120 -7.80 0.29 -7.45
CA GLY A 120 -7.91 0.61 -8.86
C GLY A 120 -9.28 1.14 -9.24
N TRP A 121 -9.33 1.82 -10.38
CA TRP A 121 -10.57 2.20 -11.02
C TRP A 121 -10.46 2.11 -12.54
N SER A 122 -11.58 1.85 -13.19
CA SER A 122 -11.69 1.90 -14.64
C SER A 122 -12.99 2.56 -15.07
N VAL A 123 -12.94 3.33 -16.15
CA VAL A 123 -14.12 3.92 -16.79
C VAL A 123 -14.19 3.41 -18.22
N GLU A 124 -15.34 2.87 -18.57
CA GLU A 124 -15.70 2.51 -19.93
C GLU A 124 -16.74 3.48 -20.45
N VAL A 125 -16.42 4.17 -21.53
CA VAL A 125 -17.28 5.16 -22.17
C VAL A 125 -17.73 4.65 -23.52
N SER A 126 -19.01 4.79 -23.79
CA SER A 126 -19.63 4.43 -25.07
C SER A 126 -20.27 5.65 -25.75
N GLY A 127 -20.17 5.72 -27.07
CA GLY A 127 -20.82 6.69 -27.90
C GLY A 127 -21.38 6.06 -29.19
N LYS A 128 -22.12 6.82 -29.97
CA LYS A 128 -22.65 6.35 -31.26
C LYS A 128 -21.60 6.50 -32.36
N ARG A 129 -21.32 5.40 -33.06
CA ARG A 129 -20.50 5.43 -34.28
C ARG A 129 -21.28 6.01 -35.45
N ALA A 130 -20.74 7.03 -36.09
CA ALA A 130 -21.28 7.63 -37.28
C ALA A 130 -20.20 8.37 -38.08
N HIS A 131 -20.52 8.92 -39.24
CA HIS A 131 -19.62 9.81 -39.96
C HIS A 131 -19.38 11.09 -39.16
N SER A 132 -18.16 11.60 -39.13
CA SER A 132 -17.76 12.75 -38.31
C SER A 132 -18.56 14.03 -38.55
N SER A 133 -19.08 14.24 -39.80
CA SER A 133 -19.95 15.37 -40.11
C SER A 133 -21.31 15.36 -39.39
N LEU A 134 -21.67 14.25 -38.75
CA LEU A 134 -22.92 14.09 -38.01
C LEU A 134 -22.74 14.32 -36.49
N ILE A 135 -21.50 14.59 -36.04
CA ILE A 135 -21.24 14.85 -34.61
C ILE A 135 -22.08 16.05 -34.13
N PHE A 136 -22.57 15.97 -32.92
CA PHE A 136 -23.45 16.95 -32.25
C PHE A 136 -24.88 17.03 -32.80
N ARG A 137 -25.25 16.24 -33.82
CA ARG A 137 -26.63 16.16 -34.29
C ARG A 137 -27.52 15.36 -33.35
N ASP A 138 -28.80 15.68 -33.33
CA ASP A 138 -29.80 14.92 -32.58
C ASP A 138 -29.76 13.43 -32.94
N GLY A 139 -29.83 12.60 -31.93
CA GLY A 139 -29.76 11.15 -32.08
C GLY A 139 -28.36 10.56 -32.29
N ILE A 140 -27.34 11.38 -32.58
CA ILE A 140 -25.92 10.96 -32.70
C ILE A 140 -25.12 11.36 -31.46
N GLY A 141 -25.05 12.63 -31.09
CA GLY A 141 -24.39 13.14 -29.89
C GLY A 141 -22.91 13.40 -30.03
N SER A 142 -22.19 13.43 -28.91
CA SER A 142 -20.84 13.97 -28.79
C SER A 142 -19.72 12.96 -29.02
N GLY A 143 -20.03 11.65 -29.00
CA GLY A 143 -19.02 10.59 -29.11
C GLY A 143 -18.23 10.34 -27.81
N ALA A 144 -17.64 9.16 -27.71
CA ALA A 144 -17.04 8.67 -26.47
C ALA A 144 -15.83 9.48 -25.97
N ILE A 145 -15.06 10.10 -26.88
CA ILE A 145 -13.86 10.85 -26.50
C ILE A 145 -14.22 12.14 -25.76
N PHE A 146 -15.23 12.89 -26.21
CA PHE A 146 -15.66 14.09 -25.50
C PHE A 146 -16.25 13.76 -24.12
N GLU A 147 -17.00 12.67 -24.01
CA GLU A 147 -17.52 12.21 -22.72
C GLU A 147 -16.39 11.79 -21.77
N ALA A 148 -15.36 11.08 -22.25
CA ALA A 148 -14.19 10.74 -21.48
C ALA A 148 -13.44 11.99 -20.97
N ALA A 149 -13.29 13.01 -21.83
CA ALA A 149 -12.69 14.29 -21.45
C ALA A 149 -13.50 15.00 -20.34
N ARG A 150 -14.84 15.05 -20.48
CA ARG A 150 -15.73 15.59 -19.43
C ARG A 150 -15.52 14.90 -18.09
N ILE A 151 -15.49 13.56 -18.08
CA ILE A 151 -15.32 12.76 -16.87
C ILE A 151 -13.96 13.05 -16.23
N LEU A 152 -12.87 13.03 -17.00
CA LEU A 152 -11.52 13.31 -16.47
C LEU A 152 -11.40 14.75 -15.95
N THR A 153 -11.97 15.72 -16.64
CA THR A 153 -12.05 17.10 -16.15
C THR A 153 -12.80 17.17 -14.82
N GLY A 154 -13.97 16.51 -14.74
CA GLY A 154 -14.74 16.45 -13.50
C GLY A 154 -13.96 15.80 -12.36
N PHE A 155 -13.20 14.72 -12.61
CA PHE A 155 -12.33 14.11 -11.59
C PHE A 155 -11.27 15.12 -11.13
N HIS A 156 -10.60 15.76 -12.07
CA HIS A 156 -9.56 16.74 -11.75
C HIS A 156 -10.09 17.94 -10.95
N GLU A 157 -11.25 18.45 -11.25
CA GLU A 157 -11.80 19.65 -10.62
C GLU A 157 -12.50 19.38 -9.29
N GLN A 158 -13.18 18.23 -9.16
CA GLN A 158 -14.12 17.99 -8.06
C GLN A 158 -13.65 16.91 -7.06
N VAL A 159 -12.65 16.08 -7.41
CA VAL A 159 -12.20 14.98 -6.54
C VAL A 159 -10.85 15.30 -5.89
N ARG A 160 -9.97 16.01 -6.56
CA ARG A 160 -8.65 16.39 -6.02
C ARG A 160 -8.75 17.37 -4.86
N GLY A 161 -7.71 17.47 -4.05
CA GLY A 161 -7.50 18.54 -3.07
C GLY A 161 -7.51 18.09 -1.61
N GLU A 162 -8.02 16.89 -1.30
CA GLU A 162 -7.84 16.35 0.06
C GLU A 162 -6.40 15.88 0.26
N GLN A 163 -5.84 16.13 1.45
CA GLN A 163 -4.51 15.67 1.82
C GLN A 163 -4.45 14.13 1.74
N TYR A 164 -3.35 13.62 1.20
CA TYR A 164 -3.10 12.18 0.98
C TYR A 164 -4.04 11.48 0.00
N LEU A 165 -5.02 12.17 -0.59
CA LEU A 165 -5.79 11.66 -1.70
C LEU A 165 -5.01 11.86 -3.00
N SER A 166 -4.78 10.79 -3.72
CA SER A 166 -4.32 10.87 -5.10
C SER A 166 -5.02 9.84 -5.99
N PHE A 167 -5.30 10.24 -7.20
CA PHE A 167 -5.82 9.34 -8.24
C PHE A 167 -5.11 9.68 -9.55
N ASN A 168 -4.70 8.65 -10.25
CA ASN A 168 -3.94 8.80 -11.49
C ASN A 168 -4.65 8.04 -12.62
N PRO A 169 -5.08 8.72 -13.69
CA PRO A 169 -5.42 8.04 -14.93
C PRO A 169 -4.12 7.58 -15.61
N GLY A 170 -3.76 6.32 -15.40
CA GLY A 170 -2.50 5.74 -15.89
C GLY A 170 -2.56 5.32 -17.36
N MET A 171 -3.78 5.04 -17.88
CA MET A 171 -3.99 4.66 -19.27
C MET A 171 -5.31 5.22 -19.78
N ILE A 172 -5.31 5.68 -21.02
CA ILE A 172 -6.51 6.00 -21.81
C ILE A 172 -6.35 5.48 -23.23
N ALA A 173 -7.36 4.77 -23.74
CA ALA A 173 -7.42 4.33 -25.13
C ALA A 173 -8.81 4.58 -25.69
N GLY A 174 -8.90 5.18 -26.90
CA GLY A 174 -10.18 5.55 -27.47
C GLY A 174 -10.21 5.51 -29.00
N GLY A 175 -11.38 5.19 -29.56
CA GLY A 175 -11.56 5.10 -31.01
C GLY A 175 -12.89 4.47 -31.42
N THR A 176 -12.96 4.02 -32.68
CA THR A 176 -14.10 3.24 -33.18
C THR A 176 -14.08 1.80 -32.72
N LYS A 177 -12.92 1.31 -32.30
CA LYS A 177 -12.73 0.00 -31.64
C LYS A 177 -11.59 0.09 -30.66
N VAL A 178 -11.79 -0.46 -29.47
CA VAL A 178 -10.75 -0.64 -28.45
C VAL A 178 -10.72 -2.12 -28.06
N ASP A 179 -9.56 -2.74 -28.20
CA ASP A 179 -9.27 -4.08 -27.68
C ASP A 179 -8.51 -3.91 -26.37
N HIS A 180 -9.19 -4.18 -25.27
CA HIS A 180 -8.68 -3.97 -23.92
C HIS A 180 -8.40 -5.31 -23.22
N LYS A 181 -7.16 -5.50 -22.78
CA LYS A 181 -6.70 -6.66 -22.01
C LYS A 181 -6.43 -6.23 -20.57
N ALA A 182 -7.47 -6.22 -19.76
CA ALA A 182 -7.41 -5.73 -18.35
C ALA A 182 -6.31 -6.39 -17.53
N VAL A 183 -6.13 -7.72 -17.67
CA VAL A 183 -5.09 -8.49 -16.95
C VAL A 183 -3.67 -8.05 -17.31
N LEU A 184 -3.46 -7.58 -18.54
CA LEU A 184 -2.16 -7.13 -19.03
C LEU A 184 -1.95 -5.61 -18.91
N ASN A 185 -2.91 -4.89 -18.34
CA ASN A 185 -2.93 -3.42 -18.30
C ASN A 185 -2.61 -2.81 -19.68
N SER A 186 -3.15 -3.38 -20.76
CA SER A 186 -2.86 -2.96 -22.13
C SER A 186 -4.12 -2.77 -22.96
N ALA A 187 -4.07 -1.82 -23.90
CA ALA A 187 -5.16 -1.61 -24.86
C ALA A 187 -4.61 -1.24 -26.24
N GLN A 188 -5.31 -1.72 -27.29
CA GLN A 188 -5.09 -1.29 -28.65
C GLN A 188 -6.34 -0.56 -29.15
N ALA A 189 -6.16 0.61 -29.74
CA ALA A 189 -7.24 1.43 -30.24
C ALA A 189 -7.12 1.63 -31.75
N PHE A 190 -8.25 1.56 -32.44
CA PHE A 190 -8.36 1.90 -33.85
C PHE A 190 -9.40 2.99 -34.01
N GLY A 191 -9.08 4.02 -34.83
CA GLY A 191 -9.98 5.10 -35.16
C GLY A 191 -9.65 5.73 -36.53
N LYS A 192 -10.60 6.46 -37.10
CA LYS A 192 -10.45 7.25 -38.31
C LYS A 192 -10.94 8.67 -38.06
N SER A 193 -10.29 9.68 -38.64
CA SER A 193 -10.66 11.09 -38.48
C SER A 193 -12.06 11.44 -38.96
N ASN A 194 -12.60 10.66 -39.89
CA ASN A 194 -13.96 10.83 -40.42
C ASN A 194 -15.02 9.95 -39.74
N VAL A 195 -14.71 9.32 -38.60
CA VAL A 195 -15.65 8.47 -37.83
C VAL A 195 -15.65 8.90 -36.39
N ILE A 196 -16.84 9.07 -35.82
CA ILE A 196 -17.04 9.39 -34.39
C ILE A 196 -16.56 8.20 -33.53
N ALA A 197 -15.76 8.48 -32.52
CA ALA A 197 -15.26 7.47 -31.60
C ALA A 197 -16.43 6.83 -30.83
N GLN A 198 -16.43 5.49 -30.82
CA GLN A 198 -17.48 4.69 -30.18
C GLN A 198 -17.12 4.29 -28.75
N THR A 199 -15.84 4.05 -28.47
CA THR A 199 -15.41 3.49 -27.18
C THR A 199 -14.19 4.23 -26.67
N VAL A 200 -14.17 4.50 -25.37
CA VAL A 200 -12.96 4.90 -24.63
C VAL A 200 -12.87 4.04 -23.36
N ILE A 201 -11.69 3.53 -23.08
CA ILE A 201 -11.33 2.88 -21.82
C ILE A 201 -10.31 3.75 -21.10
N ILE A 202 -10.55 4.01 -19.82
CA ILE A 202 -9.63 4.70 -18.92
C ILE A 202 -9.36 3.78 -17.75
N GLN A 203 -8.09 3.64 -17.34
CA GLN A 203 -7.70 2.91 -16.14
C GLN A 203 -6.81 3.77 -15.27
N GLY A 204 -6.95 3.63 -13.95
CA GLY A 204 -6.16 4.40 -13.02
C GLY A 204 -6.07 3.80 -11.62
N GLY A 205 -5.17 4.37 -10.83
CA GLY A 205 -5.00 4.06 -9.42
C GLY A 205 -5.64 5.10 -8.52
N LEU A 206 -5.98 4.71 -7.31
CA LEU A 206 -6.51 5.55 -6.24
C LEU A 206 -5.73 5.25 -4.96
N ARG A 207 -5.21 6.30 -4.31
CA ARG A 207 -4.51 6.23 -3.02
C ARG A 207 -5.24 7.08 -2.00
N THR A 208 -5.49 6.50 -0.83
CA THR A 208 -6.27 7.15 0.23
C THR A 208 -5.68 6.85 1.60
N ILE A 209 -5.85 7.76 2.57
CA ILE A 209 -5.33 7.61 3.92
C ILE A 209 -6.31 6.92 4.88
N SER A 210 -7.54 6.68 4.44
CA SER A 210 -8.56 6.01 5.24
C SER A 210 -9.68 5.44 4.39
N ARG A 211 -10.38 4.41 4.89
CA ARG A 211 -11.60 3.88 4.27
C ARG A 211 -12.69 4.96 4.09
N LYS A 212 -12.75 5.95 5.01
CA LYS A 212 -13.70 7.06 4.91
C LYS A 212 -13.38 7.94 3.70
N GLN A 213 -12.09 8.28 3.48
CA GLN A 213 -11.65 9.05 2.33
C GLN A 213 -11.87 8.28 1.04
N GLU A 214 -11.56 6.98 1.01
CA GLU A 214 -11.79 6.12 -0.15
C GLU A 214 -13.26 6.10 -0.56
N ARG A 215 -14.16 5.86 0.39
CA ARG A 215 -15.62 5.88 0.12
C ARG A 215 -16.09 7.22 -0.44
N ARG A 216 -15.59 8.35 0.09
CA ARG A 216 -15.94 9.69 -0.44
C ARG A 216 -15.43 9.88 -1.86
N ALA A 217 -14.16 9.55 -2.12
CA ALA A 217 -13.55 9.68 -3.44
C ALA A 217 -14.28 8.81 -4.48
N ARG A 218 -14.50 7.53 -4.19
CA ARG A 218 -15.25 6.60 -5.06
C ARG A 218 -16.67 7.12 -5.33
N LYS A 219 -17.36 7.63 -4.30
CA LYS A 219 -18.71 8.20 -4.46
C LYS A 219 -18.69 9.43 -5.37
N ALA A 220 -17.74 10.35 -5.18
CA ALA A 220 -17.61 11.54 -6.02
C ALA A 220 -17.32 11.17 -7.48
N MET A 221 -16.36 10.26 -7.71
CA MET A 221 -16.05 9.75 -9.06
C MET A 221 -17.28 9.10 -9.72
N LYS A 222 -18.01 8.27 -8.98
CA LYS A 222 -19.22 7.63 -9.45
C LYS A 222 -20.30 8.66 -9.82
N THR A 223 -20.51 9.66 -8.98
CA THR A 223 -21.48 10.75 -9.24
C THR A 223 -21.13 11.52 -10.53
N ILE A 224 -19.86 11.81 -10.77
CA ILE A 224 -19.41 12.50 -11.98
C ILE A 224 -19.67 11.66 -13.24
N VAL A 225 -19.45 10.35 -13.16
CA VAL A 225 -19.68 9.43 -14.30
C VAL A 225 -21.17 9.26 -14.58
N GLU A 226 -21.98 9.13 -13.53
CA GLU A 226 -23.44 8.87 -13.66
C GLU A 226 -24.26 10.10 -14.00
N ASN A 227 -23.76 11.31 -13.72
CA ASN A 227 -24.50 12.54 -13.95
C ASN A 227 -23.88 13.41 -15.04
N GLY A 228 -24.76 14.04 -15.83
CA GLY A 228 -24.35 15.01 -16.82
C GLY A 228 -23.67 14.42 -18.07
N SER A 229 -23.98 13.16 -18.40
CA SER A 229 -23.50 12.55 -19.66
C SER A 229 -23.85 13.39 -20.87
N LEU A 230 -22.90 13.55 -21.78
CA LEU A 230 -23.12 14.27 -23.03
C LEU A 230 -24.14 13.52 -23.90
N PRO A 231 -24.89 14.25 -24.77
CA PRO A 231 -25.87 13.63 -25.66
C PRO A 231 -25.28 12.44 -26.43
N GLY A 232 -26.01 11.34 -26.48
CA GLY A 232 -25.64 10.12 -27.21
C GLY A 232 -24.49 9.33 -26.65
N THR A 233 -24.11 9.57 -25.39
CA THR A 233 -23.03 8.84 -24.70
C THR A 233 -23.54 8.16 -23.44
N SER A 234 -22.77 7.20 -22.96
CA SER A 234 -22.92 6.58 -21.64
C SER A 234 -21.57 6.19 -21.09
N ALA A 235 -21.46 6.09 -19.77
CA ALA A 235 -20.22 5.66 -19.12
C ALA A 235 -20.50 4.80 -17.88
N VAL A 236 -19.59 3.89 -17.58
CA VAL A 236 -19.63 3.03 -16.39
C VAL A 236 -18.26 3.08 -15.72
N ILE A 237 -18.26 3.34 -14.41
CA ILE A 237 -17.05 3.23 -13.59
C ILE A 237 -17.10 1.94 -12.76
N ARG A 238 -15.95 1.26 -12.68
CA ARG A 238 -15.73 0.10 -11.81
C ARG A 238 -14.54 0.37 -10.92
N PHE A 239 -14.59 -0.14 -9.70
CA PHE A 239 -13.48 -0.08 -8.75
C PHE A 239 -12.99 -1.50 -8.46
N SER A 240 -11.70 -1.64 -8.25
CA SER A 240 -11.06 -2.86 -7.75
C SER A 240 -10.42 -2.57 -6.41
N ASP A 241 -10.60 -3.48 -5.45
CA ASP A 241 -9.99 -3.36 -4.14
C ASP A 241 -8.54 -3.85 -4.19
N GLY A 242 -7.67 -3.13 -3.51
CA GLY A 242 -6.27 -3.45 -3.33
C GLY A 242 -5.93 -3.51 -1.84
N TYR A 243 -4.85 -2.86 -1.46
CA TYR A 243 -4.44 -2.75 -0.07
C TYR A 243 -5.28 -1.68 0.66
N PRO A 244 -5.86 -1.97 1.83
CA PRO A 244 -6.52 -0.96 2.63
C PRO A 244 -5.53 0.10 3.12
N ALA A 245 -6.03 1.20 3.66
CA ALA A 245 -5.20 2.17 4.36
C ALA A 245 -5.02 1.76 5.82
N MET A 246 -3.80 1.91 6.36
CA MET A 246 -3.60 2.03 7.80
C MET A 246 -3.89 3.50 8.15
N SER A 247 -5.09 3.75 8.66
CA SER A 247 -5.51 5.12 9.02
C SER A 247 -4.73 5.61 10.24
N PRO A 248 -4.38 6.91 10.31
CA PRO A 248 -3.80 7.45 11.54
C PRO A 248 -4.81 7.32 12.69
N SER A 249 -4.36 6.83 13.85
CA SER A 249 -5.16 6.68 15.06
C SER A 249 -4.40 7.23 16.28
N GLN A 250 -5.11 7.46 17.39
CA GLN A 250 -4.48 7.79 18.67
C GLN A 250 -3.68 6.61 19.21
N GLY A 251 -4.13 5.38 18.97
CA GLY A 251 -3.43 4.17 19.38
C GLY A 251 -2.12 3.97 18.61
N ASN A 252 -2.12 4.18 17.29
CA ASN A 252 -0.88 4.17 16.49
C ASN A 252 0.14 5.19 17.04
N MET A 253 -0.34 6.41 17.39
CA MET A 253 0.51 7.42 18.01
C MET A 253 0.99 7.02 19.41
N ALA A 254 0.18 6.33 20.21
CA ALA A 254 0.60 5.82 21.50
C ALA A 254 1.73 4.78 21.37
N LEU A 255 1.62 3.85 20.41
CA LEU A 255 2.69 2.90 20.08
C LEU A 255 3.96 3.62 19.63
N PHE A 256 3.81 4.63 18.75
CA PHE A 256 4.93 5.45 18.29
C PHE A 256 5.63 6.19 19.44
N ASN A 257 4.89 6.74 20.39
CA ASN A 257 5.47 7.43 21.55
C ASN A 257 6.29 6.48 22.43
N VAL A 258 5.90 5.19 22.55
CA VAL A 258 6.73 4.19 23.23
C VAL A 258 8.02 3.93 22.44
N LEU A 259 7.95 3.85 21.12
CA LEU A 259 9.12 3.68 20.24
C LEU A 259 10.08 4.88 20.35
N ASP A 260 9.55 6.11 20.33
CA ASP A 260 10.34 7.33 20.52
C ASP A 260 11.07 7.34 21.86
N ALA A 261 10.36 7.04 22.94
CA ALA A 261 10.95 6.94 24.28
C ALA A 261 12.04 5.85 24.35
N VAL A 262 11.84 4.71 23.67
CA VAL A 262 12.86 3.65 23.54
C VAL A 262 14.11 4.16 22.83
N SER A 263 13.92 4.88 21.71
CA SER A 263 15.03 5.43 20.92
C SER A 263 15.85 6.45 21.74
N LEU A 264 15.17 7.31 22.50
CA LEU A 264 15.81 8.30 23.38
C LEU A 264 16.61 7.62 24.50
N ASP A 265 16.04 6.62 25.17
CA ASP A 265 16.69 5.93 26.29
C ASP A 265 17.91 5.11 25.86
N LEU A 266 17.91 4.60 24.63
CA LEU A 266 19.06 3.94 24.01
C LEU A 266 20.13 4.94 23.49
N GLY A 267 19.84 6.25 23.54
CA GLY A 267 20.76 7.28 23.06
C GLY A 267 20.77 7.45 21.53
N TYR A 268 19.77 6.92 20.82
CA TYR A 268 19.66 7.00 19.35
C TYR A 268 18.94 8.25 18.86
N GLY A 269 18.51 9.12 19.79
CA GLY A 269 17.81 10.37 19.48
C GLY A 269 16.31 10.23 19.34
N ALA A 270 15.64 11.39 19.19
CA ALA A 270 14.20 11.45 19.03
C ALA A 270 13.75 10.96 17.66
N MET A 271 12.56 10.38 17.62
CA MET A 271 11.93 9.93 16.37
C MET A 271 10.77 10.84 15.97
N ILE A 272 10.42 10.83 14.69
CA ILE A 272 9.31 11.56 14.12
C ILE A 272 8.33 10.61 13.41
N PRO A 273 7.01 10.88 13.45
CA PRO A 273 6.05 10.13 12.65
C PRO A 273 6.32 10.33 11.16
N GLY A 274 6.50 9.23 10.43
CA GLY A 274 6.77 9.26 8.99
C GLY A 274 5.60 9.83 8.19
N ASP A 275 5.89 10.62 7.16
CA ASP A 275 4.87 11.16 6.25
C ASP A 275 4.20 10.03 5.43
N PRO A 276 2.88 9.78 5.59
CA PRO A 276 2.17 8.78 4.80
C PRO A 276 2.22 9.03 3.29
N GLY A 277 2.45 10.27 2.88
CA GLY A 277 2.60 10.66 1.48
C GLY A 277 3.79 9.99 0.79
N GLN A 278 4.79 9.59 1.55
CA GLN A 278 6.04 9.01 1.04
C GLN A 278 6.08 7.48 1.11
N ARG A 279 5.03 6.83 1.61
CA ARG A 279 4.98 5.36 1.73
C ARG A 279 3.83 4.76 0.92
N GLY A 280 4.08 3.55 0.40
CA GLY A 280 3.05 2.68 -0.17
C GLY A 280 2.19 2.02 0.92
N ALA A 281 1.26 1.17 0.49
CA ALA A 281 0.56 0.23 1.36
C ALA A 281 1.52 -0.89 1.78
N ALA A 282 1.16 -1.65 2.81
CA ALA A 282 1.85 -2.86 3.27
C ALA A 282 0.88 -3.77 4.00
N ASP A 283 1.31 -4.97 4.33
CA ASP A 283 0.50 -5.98 5.01
C ASP A 283 -0.09 -5.53 6.34
N VAL A 284 0.62 -4.67 7.08
CA VAL A 284 0.11 -4.04 8.31
C VAL A 284 -1.22 -3.30 8.09
N SER A 285 -1.46 -2.82 6.87
CA SER A 285 -2.70 -2.11 6.54
C SER A 285 -3.94 -3.01 6.59
N PHE A 286 -3.80 -4.33 6.42
CA PHE A 286 -4.92 -5.26 6.53
C PHE A 286 -5.39 -5.44 7.96
N VAL A 287 -4.47 -5.36 8.93
CA VAL A 287 -4.77 -5.56 10.35
C VAL A 287 -5.17 -4.27 11.08
N ALA A 288 -4.96 -3.11 10.47
CA ALA A 288 -5.17 -1.79 11.08
C ALA A 288 -6.64 -1.45 11.43
N ASP A 289 -7.62 -2.22 10.95
CA ASP A 289 -9.01 -2.11 11.38
C ASP A 289 -9.31 -2.95 12.65
N TYR A 290 -8.40 -3.82 13.05
CA TYR A 290 -8.55 -4.77 14.18
C TYR A 290 -7.73 -4.33 15.38
N VAL A 291 -6.50 -3.84 15.14
CA VAL A 291 -5.53 -3.47 16.17
C VAL A 291 -4.81 -2.19 15.80
N ASP A 292 -4.36 -1.44 16.81
CA ASP A 292 -3.45 -0.33 16.57
C ASP A 292 -2.08 -0.85 16.10
N ALA A 293 -1.43 -0.10 15.21
CA ALA A 293 -0.21 -0.56 14.58
C ALA A 293 0.76 0.58 14.25
N ILE A 294 2.04 0.26 14.26
CA ILE A 294 3.12 1.04 13.63
C ILE A 294 3.89 0.17 12.65
N ASP A 295 4.61 0.79 11.72
CA ASP A 295 5.31 0.08 10.67
C ASP A 295 6.58 0.80 10.21
N GLY A 296 7.41 0.12 9.41
CA GLY A 296 8.67 0.67 8.93
C GLY A 296 9.73 0.76 10.03
N ILE A 297 9.73 -0.22 10.93
CA ILE A 297 10.70 -0.36 12.01
C ILE A 297 11.71 -1.50 11.75
N GLY A 298 11.74 -2.01 10.51
CA GLY A 298 12.67 -3.04 10.06
C GLY A 298 14.03 -2.48 9.66
N ALA A 299 14.63 -3.05 8.62
CA ALA A 299 15.99 -2.72 8.19
C ALA A 299 16.09 -1.34 7.55
N GLU A 300 17.30 -0.74 7.61
CA GLU A 300 17.65 0.48 6.89
C GLU A 300 18.49 0.13 5.67
N GLY A 301 18.18 0.76 4.55
CA GLY A 301 18.89 0.52 3.30
C GLY A 301 18.39 1.41 2.17
N ASN A 302 18.75 1.06 0.96
CA ASN A 302 18.42 1.84 -0.22
C ASN A 302 18.01 0.95 -1.40
N GLY A 303 17.35 1.58 -2.37
CA GLY A 303 17.11 0.96 -3.67
C GLY A 303 16.06 -0.15 -3.68
N ALA A 304 15.17 -0.23 -2.68
CA ALA A 304 14.03 -1.15 -2.71
C ALA A 304 13.33 -1.11 -4.09
N HIS A 305 12.95 -2.27 -4.62
CA HIS A 305 12.37 -2.45 -5.95
C HIS A 305 13.31 -2.13 -7.14
N THR A 306 14.61 -1.99 -6.91
CA THR A 306 15.60 -1.78 -7.99
C THR A 306 16.74 -2.81 -7.93
N LEU A 307 17.47 -2.97 -9.04
CA LEU A 307 18.64 -3.86 -9.11
C LEU A 307 19.83 -3.40 -8.24
N ASN A 308 19.69 -2.27 -7.55
CA ASN A 308 20.67 -1.71 -6.61
C ASN A 308 20.21 -1.83 -5.15
N GLU A 309 19.25 -2.69 -4.88
CA GLU A 309 18.74 -2.90 -3.52
C GLU A 309 19.88 -3.32 -2.58
N SER A 310 19.98 -2.62 -1.46
CA SER A 310 21.04 -2.80 -0.48
C SER A 310 20.54 -2.52 0.93
N ILE A 311 21.11 -3.22 1.89
CA ILE A 311 20.92 -3.03 3.34
C ILE A 311 22.19 -2.49 3.96
N ASP A 312 22.07 -1.60 4.95
CA ASP A 312 23.16 -1.14 5.80
C ASP A 312 23.25 -2.04 7.05
N LEU A 313 24.21 -2.97 7.04
CA LEU A 313 24.41 -3.94 8.11
C LEU A 313 24.88 -3.31 9.43
N ALA A 314 25.53 -2.13 9.36
CA ALA A 314 25.97 -1.43 10.57
C ALA A 314 24.82 -0.88 11.41
N THR A 315 23.63 -0.70 10.81
CA THR A 315 22.43 -0.22 11.51
C THR A 315 21.63 -1.35 12.20
N LEU A 316 21.85 -2.61 11.81
CA LEU A 316 21.09 -3.74 12.33
C LEU A 316 21.16 -3.89 13.86
N PRO A 317 22.33 -3.76 14.54
CA PRO A 317 22.37 -3.85 16.00
C PRO A 317 21.43 -2.84 16.67
N LEU A 318 21.46 -1.57 16.26
CA LEU A 318 20.58 -0.51 16.73
C LEU A 318 19.10 -0.87 16.54
N LEU A 319 18.74 -1.35 15.35
CA LEU A 319 17.36 -1.68 15.00
C LEU A 319 16.84 -2.87 15.80
N ILE A 320 17.70 -3.87 16.04
CA ILE A 320 17.39 -5.05 16.85
C ILE A 320 17.22 -4.66 18.33
N GLU A 321 18.12 -3.87 18.90
CA GLU A 321 18.03 -3.39 20.30
C GLU A 321 16.77 -2.57 20.51
N ARG A 322 16.49 -1.65 19.58
CA ARG A 322 15.29 -0.81 19.63
C ARG A 322 14.01 -1.62 19.52
N ALA A 323 13.96 -2.60 18.61
CA ALA A 323 12.82 -3.50 18.48
C ALA A 323 12.61 -4.36 19.72
N ALA A 324 13.67 -4.97 20.26
CA ALA A 324 13.59 -5.80 21.46
C ALA A 324 13.10 -4.99 22.68
N LEU A 325 13.66 -3.79 22.91
CA LEU A 325 13.23 -2.94 24.02
C LEU A 325 11.82 -2.39 23.83
N LEU A 326 11.41 -2.05 22.59
CA LEU A 326 10.03 -1.69 22.27
C LEU A 326 9.07 -2.83 22.65
N MET A 327 9.32 -4.03 22.14
CA MET A 327 8.50 -5.21 22.39
C MET A 327 8.41 -5.54 23.89
N TYR A 328 9.50 -5.40 24.62
CA TYR A 328 9.52 -5.55 26.09
C TYR A 328 8.66 -4.49 26.78
N ARG A 329 8.81 -3.21 26.44
CA ARG A 329 8.01 -2.14 27.06
C ARG A 329 6.52 -2.31 26.77
N LEU A 330 6.15 -2.65 25.54
CA LEU A 330 4.77 -2.93 25.17
C LEU A 330 4.18 -4.09 25.98
N SER A 331 4.99 -5.08 26.37
CA SER A 331 4.54 -6.19 27.25
C SER A 331 4.11 -5.73 28.64
N GLN A 332 4.63 -4.58 29.10
CA GLN A 332 4.31 -4.01 30.42
C GLN A 332 3.10 -3.06 30.40
N HIS A 333 2.66 -2.64 29.24
CA HIS A 333 1.53 -1.70 29.08
C HIS A 333 0.17 -2.42 29.16
N ARG A 334 -0.38 -2.57 30.39
CA ARG A 334 -1.77 -3.00 30.60
C ARG A 334 -2.72 -1.84 30.32
N GLY A 335 -3.10 -1.60 29.09
CA GLY A 335 -4.09 -0.54 28.81
C GLY A 335 -4.08 0.09 27.43
N ILE A 336 -3.42 -0.50 26.43
CA ILE A 336 -3.64 -0.15 25.02
C ILE A 336 -4.86 -0.96 24.56
N ARG A 337 -6.06 -0.50 24.90
CA ARG A 337 -7.36 -0.90 24.34
C ARG A 337 -8.21 0.34 24.16
#